data_b8bc2e149df03be48f65944a992ae131
#
_entry.id   b8bc2e149df03be48f65944a992ae131
#
_cell.length_a   1.000
_cell.length_b   1.000
_cell.length_c   1.000
_cell.angle_alpha   90.00
_cell.angle_beta   90.00
_cell.angle_gamma   90.00
#
_symmetry.space_group_name_H-M   'P 1'
#
loop_
_entity.id
_entity.type
_entity.pdbx_description
1 polymer ?
#
loop_
_entity_poly.entity_id
_entity_poly.type
_entity_poly.pdbx_seq_one_letter_code
_entity_poly.pdbx_strand_id
1 'polypeptide(L)'
;MKRRKQFPGATAYFDRHGKRRWRFRKGGFSAELGSDYGSEEFVRRYEDAVNGHKTRGLIGADRTKPYSVSQLVALWYRSPEFLDLAPSTQRVYRGIVEKFREEHGDKPVRLMQRRHVQTILAEKAETPTAANNLRKRLIQLMDFAITLDWRGDNPARATKPFRVGGDGFHTWDEDELAQFFKAHKPGTLAHTAVTLMLYTGAARVDAVKLGPKNVRNGKIEYRRQKTQRSGGVLVSVPIHPDLAEVLDKLPKDQPFLATQKGTMRSAGGLGNLMQRWTEDAKLPQCSAHGLRKACARRLAEAGATAHEIGAVTGHKTLALVQRYTEAAGREGMADSAIEKLIARPNGERNLANLSERFVNSDTNPKQGKDNL
;
A
#
# COMPACT_ATOMS: atom_id res chain seq x y z
N MET A 1 41.56 -54.27 9.18
CA MET A 1 41.14 -53.39 8.05
C MET A 1 40.02 -52.48 8.50
N LYS A 2 40.19 -51.12 8.50
CA LYS A 2 39.11 -50.17 8.78
C LYS A 2 38.15 -50.16 7.57
N ARG A 3 36.86 -50.52 7.82
CA ARG A 3 35.83 -50.44 6.76
C ARG A 3 35.79 -49.00 6.20
N ARG A 4 36.00 -48.85 4.88
CA ARG A 4 35.83 -47.55 4.19
C ARG A 4 34.42 -47.07 4.42
N LYS A 5 34.27 -45.86 4.96
CA LYS A 5 32.94 -45.21 5.12
C LYS A 5 32.35 -44.99 3.72
N GLN A 6 31.12 -45.40 3.53
CA GLN A 6 30.39 -45.28 2.24
C GLN A 6 30.25 -43.80 1.83
N PHE A 7 30.14 -42.86 2.80
CA PHE A 7 30.07 -41.43 2.54
C PHE A 7 31.15 -40.70 3.41
N PRO A 8 32.39 -40.56 2.86
CA PRO A 8 33.47 -39.87 3.56
C PRO A 8 33.10 -38.41 3.86
N GLY A 9 33.37 -37.91 5.10
CA GLY A 9 33.03 -36.56 5.54
C GLY A 9 31.59 -36.39 6.09
N ALA A 10 30.74 -37.42 5.93
CA ALA A 10 29.42 -37.41 6.59
C ALA A 10 29.55 -37.84 8.06
N THR A 11 29.00 -37.03 8.98
CA THR A 11 28.97 -37.27 10.44
C THR A 11 27.57 -37.10 10.98
N ALA A 12 27.17 -38.01 11.88
CA ALA A 12 25.89 -37.89 12.56
C ALA A 12 25.99 -36.88 13.71
N TYR A 13 24.91 -36.17 14.00
CA TYR A 13 24.72 -35.33 15.18
C TYR A 13 23.24 -35.34 15.60
N PHE A 14 22.98 -34.94 16.84
CA PHE A 14 21.60 -34.77 17.32
C PHE A 14 21.22 -33.28 17.26
N ASP A 15 20.04 -32.98 16.74
CA ASP A 15 19.50 -31.63 16.74
C ASP A 15 18.93 -31.25 18.14
N ARG A 16 18.52 -29.99 18.32
CA ARG A 16 17.97 -29.47 19.59
C ARG A 16 16.71 -30.20 20.07
N HIS A 17 16.11 -31.04 19.24
CA HIS A 17 14.95 -31.87 19.58
C HIS A 17 15.30 -33.34 19.75
N GLY A 18 16.58 -33.68 19.88
CA GLY A 18 17.08 -35.06 20.05
C GLY A 18 16.96 -35.93 18.79
N LYS A 19 16.66 -35.37 17.63
CA LYS A 19 16.56 -36.13 16.38
C LYS A 19 17.93 -36.30 15.73
N ARG A 20 18.30 -37.53 15.35
CA ARG A 20 19.53 -37.84 14.63
C ARG A 20 19.50 -37.26 13.23
N ARG A 21 20.55 -36.49 12.87
CA ARG A 21 20.76 -35.88 11.58
C ARG A 21 22.18 -36.12 11.09
N TRP A 22 22.42 -35.86 9.81
CA TRP A 22 23.70 -36.04 9.16
C TRP A 22 24.19 -34.72 8.55
N ARG A 23 25.50 -34.51 8.64
CA ARG A 23 26.18 -33.32 8.12
C ARG A 23 27.47 -33.71 7.43
N PHE A 24 27.73 -33.14 6.26
CA PHE A 24 29.01 -33.21 5.58
C PHE A 24 29.94 -32.09 6.09
N ARG A 25 31.22 -32.46 6.34
CA ARG A 25 32.25 -31.48 6.68
C ARG A 25 33.57 -31.86 6.01
N LYS A 26 34.18 -30.88 5.29
CA LYS A 26 35.50 -31.02 4.65
C LYS A 26 36.09 -29.61 4.40
N GLY A 27 37.34 -29.37 4.85
CA GLY A 27 38.07 -28.15 4.52
C GLY A 27 37.36 -26.84 4.88
N GLY A 28 36.69 -26.76 6.05
CA GLY A 28 35.90 -25.59 6.45
C GLY A 28 34.49 -25.53 5.86
N PHE A 29 34.17 -26.32 4.85
CA PHE A 29 32.84 -26.41 4.26
C PHE A 29 31.95 -27.35 5.10
N SER A 30 30.69 -26.94 5.30
CA SER A 30 29.69 -27.74 6.04
C SER A 30 28.34 -27.63 5.35
N ALA A 31 27.69 -28.80 5.12
CA ALA A 31 26.34 -28.89 4.53
C ALA A 31 25.50 -29.95 5.24
N GLU A 32 24.20 -29.69 5.38
CA GLU A 32 23.22 -30.62 5.98
C GLU A 32 22.82 -31.69 4.96
N LEU A 33 22.83 -32.98 5.39
CA LEU A 33 22.51 -34.12 4.54
C LEU A 33 21.11 -34.71 4.82
N GLY A 34 20.41 -34.25 5.88
CA GLY A 34 19.11 -34.78 6.29
C GLY A 34 19.16 -35.81 7.41
N SER A 35 18.03 -36.49 7.66
CA SER A 35 17.90 -37.50 8.74
C SER A 35 18.06 -38.94 8.26
N ASP A 36 17.71 -39.24 7.00
CA ASP A 36 17.69 -40.58 6.42
C ASP A 36 19.00 -40.92 5.70
N TYR A 37 19.85 -41.66 6.39
CA TYR A 37 21.16 -42.06 5.87
C TYR A 37 21.04 -43.03 4.68
N GLY A 38 21.62 -42.62 3.55
CA GLY A 38 21.63 -43.42 2.35
C GLY A 38 20.36 -43.35 1.49
N SER A 39 19.39 -42.54 1.82
CA SER A 39 18.23 -42.23 0.95
C SER A 39 18.70 -41.52 -0.33
N GLU A 40 17.90 -41.55 -1.40
CA GLU A 40 18.19 -40.80 -2.63
C GLU A 40 18.47 -39.32 -2.36
N GLU A 41 17.68 -38.70 -1.48
CA GLU A 41 17.86 -37.32 -1.07
C GLU A 41 19.18 -37.11 -0.31
N PHE A 42 19.55 -38.04 0.58
CA PHE A 42 20.84 -38.01 1.26
C PHE A 42 21.99 -38.09 0.29
N VAL A 43 21.92 -39.02 -0.69
CA VAL A 43 22.96 -39.20 -1.70
C VAL A 43 23.11 -37.95 -2.56
N ARG A 44 22.02 -37.39 -3.04
CA ARG A 44 22.02 -36.15 -3.83
C ARG A 44 22.64 -34.99 -3.06
N ARG A 45 22.25 -34.80 -1.80
CA ARG A 45 22.81 -33.74 -0.93
C ARG A 45 24.28 -33.97 -0.61
N TYR A 46 24.69 -35.22 -0.55
CA TYR A 46 26.08 -35.58 -0.34
C TYR A 46 26.93 -35.25 -1.59
N GLU A 47 26.44 -35.55 -2.78
CA GLU A 47 27.09 -35.22 -4.05
C GLU A 47 27.23 -33.70 -4.22
N ASP A 48 26.16 -32.95 -3.97
CA ASP A 48 26.21 -31.52 -3.97
C ASP A 48 27.26 -30.98 -2.99
N ALA A 49 27.30 -31.52 -1.76
CA ALA A 49 28.23 -31.10 -0.72
C ALA A 49 29.69 -31.43 -1.06
N VAL A 50 29.95 -32.57 -1.72
CA VAL A 50 31.28 -32.93 -2.20
C VAL A 50 31.76 -31.98 -3.29
N ASN A 51 30.85 -31.48 -4.14
CA ASN A 51 31.10 -30.49 -5.19
C ASN A 51 31.14 -29.04 -4.67
N GLY A 52 31.08 -28.82 -3.35
CA GLY A 52 31.12 -27.49 -2.74
C GLY A 52 29.82 -26.71 -2.81
N HIS A 53 28.74 -27.32 -3.28
CA HIS A 53 27.44 -26.71 -3.34
C HIS A 53 26.68 -26.97 -2.03
N LYS A 54 26.22 -25.93 -1.38
CA LYS A 54 25.19 -26.06 -0.33
C LYS A 54 23.87 -26.26 -1.02
N THR A 55 23.36 -27.49 -1.04
CA THR A 55 21.95 -27.71 -1.32
C THR A 55 21.19 -26.83 -0.32
N ARG A 56 20.61 -25.73 -0.74
CA ARG A 56 19.65 -24.96 0.08
C ARG A 56 18.47 -25.89 0.26
N GLY A 57 18.57 -26.76 1.25
CA GLY A 57 17.50 -27.68 1.62
C GLY A 57 16.23 -26.85 1.77
N LEU A 58 15.19 -27.35 1.15
CA LEU A 58 13.82 -26.86 1.34
C LEU A 58 13.48 -27.07 2.81
N ILE A 59 13.82 -26.10 3.68
CA ILE A 59 13.44 -26.17 5.09
C ILE A 59 11.92 -26.36 5.12
N GLY A 60 11.46 -27.59 5.42
CA GLY A 60 10.06 -27.95 5.50
C GLY A 60 9.43 -28.54 4.23
N ALA A 61 10.09 -28.59 3.07
CA ALA A 61 9.52 -29.19 1.86
C ALA A 61 9.36 -30.72 1.98
N ASP A 62 10.28 -31.37 2.66
CA ASP A 62 10.24 -32.82 2.91
C ASP A 62 9.18 -33.23 3.96
N ARG A 63 8.53 -32.27 4.60
CA ARG A 63 7.45 -32.48 5.57
C ARG A 63 6.07 -32.15 5.01
N THR A 64 5.99 -31.63 3.82
CA THR A 64 4.70 -31.26 3.22
C THR A 64 4.17 -32.42 2.37
N LYS A 65 2.89 -32.76 2.56
CA LYS A 65 2.24 -33.76 1.70
C LYS A 65 2.31 -33.31 0.24
N PRO A 66 2.62 -34.24 -0.70
CA PRO A 66 2.63 -33.92 -2.13
C PRO A 66 1.29 -33.31 -2.57
N TYR A 67 1.34 -32.33 -3.48
CA TYR A 67 0.17 -31.63 -4.02
C TYR A 67 -0.73 -30.97 -2.98
N SER A 68 -0.22 -30.74 -1.77
CA SER A 68 -0.94 -30.04 -0.70
C SER A 68 -0.85 -28.52 -0.85
N VAL A 69 -1.73 -27.81 -0.14
CA VAL A 69 -1.70 -26.34 -0.02
C VAL A 69 -0.34 -25.86 0.53
N SER A 70 0.24 -26.57 1.52
CA SER A 70 1.56 -26.21 2.06
C SER A 70 2.66 -26.28 1.02
N GLN A 71 2.66 -27.30 0.17
CA GLN A 71 3.64 -27.43 -0.91
C GLN A 71 3.43 -26.33 -1.97
N LEU A 72 2.17 -26.07 -2.37
CA LEU A 72 1.85 -24.99 -3.31
C LEU A 72 2.36 -23.63 -2.81
N VAL A 73 2.09 -23.29 -1.56
CA VAL A 73 2.54 -22.04 -0.94
C VAL A 73 4.08 -21.95 -0.91
N ALA A 74 4.77 -23.04 -0.56
CA ALA A 74 6.22 -23.07 -0.55
C ALA A 74 6.83 -22.85 -1.93
N LEU A 75 6.24 -23.43 -2.98
CA LEU A 75 6.63 -23.21 -4.37
C LEU A 75 6.30 -21.79 -4.84
N TRP A 76 5.11 -21.29 -4.51
CA TRP A 76 4.68 -19.93 -4.88
C TRP A 76 5.62 -18.86 -4.31
N TYR A 77 6.08 -19.00 -3.04
CA TYR A 77 7.04 -18.06 -2.46
C TYR A 77 8.39 -18.00 -3.16
N ARG A 78 8.66 -18.93 -4.05
CA ARG A 78 9.88 -19.00 -4.87
C ARG A 78 9.64 -18.66 -6.33
N SER A 79 8.38 -18.51 -6.72
CA SER A 79 8.04 -18.14 -8.09
C SER A 79 8.54 -16.74 -8.42
N PRO A 80 8.91 -16.48 -9.68
CA PRO A 80 9.29 -15.15 -10.14
C PRO A 80 8.24 -14.10 -9.81
N GLU A 81 6.94 -14.43 -9.96
CA GLU A 81 5.83 -13.51 -9.70
C GLU A 81 5.80 -13.05 -8.23
N PHE A 82 6.11 -13.94 -7.28
CA PHE A 82 6.17 -13.57 -5.88
C PHE A 82 7.46 -12.82 -5.52
N LEU A 83 8.59 -13.25 -6.05
CA LEU A 83 9.90 -12.65 -5.77
C LEU A 83 10.02 -11.24 -6.35
N ASP A 84 9.33 -10.97 -7.46
CA ASP A 84 9.28 -9.64 -8.06
C ASP A 84 8.40 -8.64 -7.28
N LEU A 85 7.63 -9.08 -6.30
CA LEU A 85 6.86 -8.17 -5.45
C LEU A 85 7.78 -7.32 -4.55
N ALA A 86 7.35 -6.09 -4.22
CA ALA A 86 8.05 -5.29 -3.22
C ALA A 86 8.14 -6.02 -1.87
N PRO A 87 9.23 -5.90 -1.10
CA PRO A 87 9.40 -6.59 0.18
C PRO A 87 8.24 -6.36 1.17
N SER A 88 7.68 -5.15 1.18
CA SER A 88 6.49 -4.83 1.98
C SER A 88 5.25 -5.59 1.54
N THR A 89 5.06 -5.75 0.23
CA THR A 89 3.95 -6.53 -0.35
C THR A 89 4.11 -8.02 -0.06
N GLN A 90 5.34 -8.56 -0.23
CA GLN A 90 5.64 -9.95 0.13
C GLN A 90 5.31 -10.24 1.60
N ARG A 91 5.67 -9.32 2.51
CA ARG A 91 5.37 -9.47 3.94
C ARG A 91 3.87 -9.51 4.21
N VAL A 92 3.10 -8.63 3.60
CA VAL A 92 1.63 -8.61 3.73
C VAL A 92 1.01 -9.89 3.17
N TYR A 93 1.46 -10.33 2.00
CA TYR A 93 0.95 -11.54 1.36
C TYR A 93 1.28 -12.78 2.18
N ARG A 94 2.51 -12.88 2.71
CA ARG A 94 2.88 -13.96 3.65
C ARG A 94 1.95 -13.96 4.87
N GLY A 95 1.71 -12.83 5.50
CA GLY A 95 0.84 -12.76 6.68
C GLY A 95 -0.60 -13.23 6.42
N ILE A 96 -1.12 -13.07 5.19
CA ILE A 96 -2.45 -13.56 4.81
C ILE A 96 -2.40 -15.07 4.50
N VAL A 97 -1.41 -15.47 3.69
CA VAL A 97 -1.31 -16.85 3.16
C VAL A 97 -0.89 -17.84 4.26
N GLU A 98 -0.02 -17.44 5.19
CA GLU A 98 0.40 -18.33 6.28
C GLU A 98 -0.77 -18.71 7.19
N LYS A 99 -1.65 -17.77 7.54
CA LYS A 99 -2.88 -18.09 8.31
C LYS A 99 -3.75 -19.11 7.59
N PHE A 100 -3.93 -18.95 6.28
CA PHE A 100 -4.64 -19.93 5.46
C PHE A 100 -3.91 -21.28 5.41
N ARG A 101 -2.57 -21.27 5.33
CA ARG A 101 -1.75 -22.49 5.32
C ARG A 101 -1.79 -23.23 6.65
N GLU A 102 -1.83 -22.53 7.78
CA GLU A 102 -1.94 -23.13 9.11
C GLU A 102 -3.20 -23.97 9.23
N GLU A 103 -4.34 -23.50 8.70
CA GLU A 103 -5.65 -24.17 8.82
C GLU A 103 -5.88 -25.22 7.73
N HIS A 104 -5.30 -25.02 6.53
CA HIS A 104 -5.63 -25.83 5.35
C HIS A 104 -4.42 -26.48 4.69
N GLY A 105 -3.22 -26.37 5.27
CA GLY A 105 -1.95 -26.73 4.67
C GLY A 105 -1.85 -28.17 4.15
N ASP A 106 -2.43 -29.11 4.84
CA ASP A 106 -2.39 -30.54 4.51
C ASP A 106 -3.42 -30.99 3.45
N LYS A 107 -4.35 -30.09 3.10
CA LYS A 107 -5.42 -30.42 2.15
C LYS A 107 -4.90 -30.45 0.71
N PRO A 108 -5.33 -31.42 -0.13
CA PRO A 108 -4.92 -31.49 -1.53
C PRO A 108 -5.49 -30.33 -2.35
N VAL A 109 -4.64 -29.64 -3.10
CA VAL A 109 -5.03 -28.47 -3.91
C VAL A 109 -6.07 -28.81 -4.97
N ARG A 110 -5.94 -29.99 -5.62
CA ARG A 110 -6.86 -30.45 -6.66
C ARG A 110 -8.30 -30.63 -6.18
N LEU A 111 -8.50 -30.92 -4.87
CA LEU A 111 -9.83 -31.14 -4.28
C LEU A 111 -10.50 -29.86 -3.81
N MET A 112 -9.83 -28.72 -3.87
CA MET A 112 -10.42 -27.45 -3.52
C MET A 112 -11.49 -27.05 -4.53
N GLN A 113 -12.74 -26.89 -4.06
CA GLN A 113 -13.89 -26.51 -4.86
C GLN A 113 -14.37 -25.11 -4.47
N ARG A 114 -15.20 -24.49 -5.31
CA ARG A 114 -15.82 -23.19 -5.06
C ARG A 114 -16.47 -23.12 -3.68
N ARG A 115 -17.23 -24.16 -3.29
CA ARG A 115 -17.91 -24.23 -1.97
C ARG A 115 -16.91 -24.09 -0.81
N HIS A 116 -15.74 -24.75 -0.91
CA HIS A 116 -14.72 -24.68 0.15
C HIS A 116 -14.16 -23.26 0.26
N VAL A 117 -13.88 -22.59 -0.88
CA VAL A 117 -13.44 -21.18 -0.88
C VAL A 117 -14.54 -20.28 -0.30
N GLN A 118 -15.81 -20.51 -0.64
CA GLN A 118 -16.94 -19.74 -0.07
C GLN A 118 -17.03 -19.88 1.45
N THR A 119 -16.90 -21.09 2.00
CA THR A 119 -16.88 -21.34 3.45
C THR A 119 -15.73 -20.58 4.12
N ILE A 120 -14.50 -20.73 3.61
CA ILE A 120 -13.30 -20.04 4.15
C ILE A 120 -13.47 -18.51 4.14
N LEU A 121 -14.09 -17.96 3.10
CA LEU A 121 -14.35 -16.53 3.02
C LEU A 121 -15.49 -16.10 3.95
N ALA A 122 -16.52 -16.93 4.13
CA ALA A 122 -17.65 -16.64 5.01
C ALA A 122 -17.25 -16.53 6.48
N GLU A 123 -16.25 -17.31 6.93
CA GLU A 123 -15.67 -17.20 8.27
C GLU A 123 -15.10 -15.80 8.58
N LYS A 124 -14.86 -15.00 7.54
CA LYS A 124 -14.36 -13.60 7.63
C LYS A 124 -15.38 -12.57 7.16
N ALA A 125 -16.69 -12.92 7.18
CA ALA A 125 -17.76 -12.04 6.69
C ALA A 125 -17.84 -10.71 7.46
N GLU A 126 -17.57 -10.73 8.77
CA GLU A 126 -17.52 -9.52 9.61
C GLU A 126 -16.36 -8.57 9.26
N THR A 127 -15.37 -9.07 8.53
CA THR A 127 -14.23 -8.29 8.06
C THR A 127 -14.09 -8.35 6.53
N PRO A 128 -15.03 -7.73 5.76
CA PRO A 128 -15.11 -7.86 4.30
C PRO A 128 -13.82 -7.55 3.56
N THR A 129 -13.07 -6.56 4.03
CA THR A 129 -11.76 -6.19 3.45
C THR A 129 -10.73 -7.31 3.62
N ALA A 130 -10.69 -7.96 4.79
CA ALA A 130 -9.79 -9.09 5.03
C ALA A 130 -10.20 -10.31 4.20
N ALA A 131 -11.51 -10.62 4.13
CA ALA A 131 -12.05 -11.66 3.27
C ALA A 131 -11.67 -11.44 1.79
N ASN A 132 -11.83 -10.23 1.28
CA ASN A 132 -11.48 -9.89 -0.09
C ASN A 132 -9.97 -9.96 -0.36
N ASN A 133 -9.15 -9.61 0.63
CA ASN A 133 -7.70 -9.76 0.53
C ASN A 133 -7.29 -11.24 0.50
N LEU A 134 -7.89 -12.09 1.33
CA LEU A 134 -7.69 -13.54 1.28
C LEU A 134 -8.15 -14.11 -0.06
N ARG A 135 -9.35 -13.73 -0.54
CA ARG A 135 -9.86 -14.15 -1.85
C ARG A 135 -8.86 -13.85 -2.98
N LYS A 136 -8.29 -12.65 -3.00
CA LYS A 136 -7.26 -12.28 -4.01
C LYS A 136 -6.02 -13.17 -3.91
N ARG A 137 -5.60 -13.56 -2.71
CA ARG A 137 -4.45 -14.48 -2.54
C ARG A 137 -4.80 -15.89 -2.96
N LEU A 138 -6.00 -16.38 -2.65
CA LEU A 138 -6.47 -17.69 -3.10
C LEU A 138 -6.55 -17.75 -4.64
N ILE A 139 -7.02 -16.67 -5.30
CA ILE A 139 -7.00 -16.59 -6.76
C ILE A 139 -5.57 -16.75 -7.29
N GLN A 140 -4.60 -16.02 -6.75
CA GLN A 140 -3.21 -16.11 -7.19
C GLN A 140 -2.59 -17.49 -6.95
N LEU A 141 -2.86 -18.10 -5.80
CA LEU A 141 -2.37 -19.46 -5.50
C LEU A 141 -2.99 -20.51 -6.44
N MET A 142 -4.28 -20.39 -6.75
CA MET A 142 -4.94 -21.35 -7.64
C MET A 142 -4.53 -21.14 -9.10
N ASP A 143 -4.30 -19.89 -9.54
CA ASP A 143 -3.70 -19.63 -10.86
C ASP A 143 -2.29 -20.23 -10.94
N PHE A 144 -1.49 -20.08 -9.89
CA PHE A 144 -0.16 -20.69 -9.83
C PHE A 144 -0.24 -22.24 -9.83
N ALA A 145 -1.25 -22.84 -9.19
CA ALA A 145 -1.46 -24.28 -9.26
C ALA A 145 -1.82 -24.76 -10.68
N ILE A 146 -2.49 -23.92 -11.48
CA ILE A 146 -2.76 -24.20 -12.90
C ILE A 146 -1.46 -24.18 -13.69
N THR A 147 -0.55 -23.22 -13.46
CA THR A 147 0.76 -23.19 -14.16
C THR A 147 1.68 -24.38 -13.83
N LEU A 148 1.38 -25.08 -12.72
CA LEU A 148 2.08 -26.32 -12.33
C LEU A 148 1.35 -27.59 -12.80
N ASP A 149 0.31 -27.48 -13.59
CA ASP A 149 -0.56 -28.60 -14.03
C ASP A 149 -1.18 -29.40 -12.87
N TRP A 150 -1.33 -28.79 -11.67
CA TRP A 150 -1.94 -29.45 -10.53
C TRP A 150 -3.45 -29.46 -10.60
N ARG A 151 -4.02 -28.55 -11.40
CA ARG A 151 -5.46 -28.41 -11.65
C ARG A 151 -5.73 -27.64 -12.93
N GLY A 152 -6.95 -27.82 -13.52
CA GLY A 152 -7.33 -27.17 -14.76
C GLY A 152 -8.19 -25.91 -14.60
N ASP A 153 -8.65 -25.59 -13.36
CA ASP A 153 -9.57 -24.47 -13.10
C ASP A 153 -9.18 -23.66 -11.85
N ASN A 154 -9.78 -22.50 -11.66
CA ASN A 154 -9.56 -21.67 -10.47
C ASN A 154 -10.90 -21.48 -9.69
N PRO A 155 -11.15 -22.26 -8.63
CA PRO A 155 -12.40 -22.18 -7.86
C PRO A 155 -12.57 -20.86 -7.11
N ALA A 156 -11.47 -20.13 -6.82
CA ALA A 156 -11.53 -18.86 -6.13
C ALA A 156 -12.01 -17.73 -7.06
N ARG A 157 -11.72 -17.79 -8.37
CA ARG A 157 -12.26 -16.84 -9.37
C ARG A 157 -13.80 -16.94 -9.46
N ALA A 158 -14.37 -18.11 -9.31
CA ALA A 158 -15.80 -18.35 -9.34
C ALA A 158 -16.55 -17.79 -8.11
N THR A 159 -15.87 -17.26 -7.11
CA THR A 159 -16.49 -16.62 -5.93
C THR A 159 -16.69 -15.12 -6.15
N LYS A 160 -17.70 -14.53 -5.49
CA LYS A 160 -17.92 -13.07 -5.54
C LYS A 160 -17.18 -12.39 -4.37
N PRO A 161 -16.65 -11.16 -4.56
CA PRO A 161 -16.12 -10.39 -3.46
C PRO A 161 -17.25 -9.91 -2.54
N PHE A 162 -16.95 -9.73 -1.27
CA PHE A 162 -17.85 -9.06 -0.33
C PHE A 162 -17.94 -7.56 -0.66
N ARG A 163 -19.11 -6.99 -0.47
CA ARG A 163 -19.25 -5.53 -0.53
C ARG A 163 -18.51 -4.92 0.65
N VAL A 164 -17.68 -3.94 0.37
CA VAL A 164 -16.99 -3.13 1.39
C VAL A 164 -17.72 -1.80 1.42
N GLY A 165 -18.42 -1.52 2.51
CA GLY A 165 -19.06 -0.24 2.72
C GLY A 165 -18.07 0.83 3.20
N GLY A 166 -18.51 2.10 3.18
CA GLY A 166 -17.79 3.25 3.69
C GLY A 166 -16.96 4.02 2.65
N ASP A 167 -16.75 5.29 2.93
CA ASP A 167 -16.05 6.26 2.06
C ASP A 167 -14.51 6.18 2.16
N GLY A 168 -14.02 5.08 2.75
CA GLY A 168 -12.60 4.88 3.01
C GLY A 168 -12.13 5.66 4.25
N PHE A 169 -10.87 6.12 4.22
CA PHE A 169 -10.34 6.93 5.33
C PHE A 169 -11.07 8.26 5.41
N HIS A 170 -11.42 8.67 6.62
CA HIS A 170 -11.99 9.99 6.91
C HIS A 170 -11.07 11.11 6.37
N THR A 171 -11.63 12.12 5.73
CA THR A 171 -10.92 13.31 5.26
C THR A 171 -10.99 14.36 6.36
N TRP A 172 -9.86 14.85 6.84
CA TRP A 172 -9.87 15.91 7.86
C TRP A 172 -10.54 17.15 7.30
N ASP A 173 -11.41 17.75 8.11
CA ASP A 173 -11.97 19.08 7.84
C ASP A 173 -11.16 20.20 8.53
N GLU A 174 -11.59 21.46 8.39
CA GLU A 174 -10.87 22.60 8.94
C GLU A 174 -11.01 22.69 10.48
N ASP A 175 -12.15 22.29 11.01
CA ASP A 175 -12.40 22.28 12.46
C ASP A 175 -11.53 21.22 13.16
N GLU A 176 -11.40 20.06 12.55
CA GLU A 176 -10.51 18.98 13.02
C GLU A 176 -9.04 19.39 12.96
N LEU A 177 -8.62 20.08 11.90
CA LEU A 177 -7.28 20.65 11.79
C LEU A 177 -7.04 21.69 12.90
N ALA A 178 -7.98 22.61 13.11
CA ALA A 178 -7.90 23.63 14.16
C ALA A 178 -7.83 22.98 15.55
N GLN A 179 -8.68 21.97 15.81
CA GLN A 179 -8.68 21.22 17.07
C GLN A 179 -7.35 20.50 17.30
N PHE A 180 -6.80 19.87 16.27
CA PHE A 180 -5.50 19.21 16.35
C PHE A 180 -4.37 20.20 16.68
N PHE A 181 -4.30 21.32 15.98
CA PHE A 181 -3.28 22.34 16.24
C PHE A 181 -3.45 23.06 17.59
N LYS A 182 -4.67 23.11 18.11
CA LYS A 182 -4.92 23.57 19.49
C LYS A 182 -4.31 22.61 20.52
N ALA A 183 -4.40 21.29 20.29
CA ALA A 183 -3.83 20.28 21.17
C ALA A 183 -2.30 20.17 21.01
N HIS A 184 -1.79 20.30 19.80
CA HIS A 184 -0.38 20.13 19.47
C HIS A 184 0.24 21.43 18.98
N LYS A 185 0.85 22.18 19.90
CA LYS A 185 1.43 23.49 19.63
C LYS A 185 2.63 23.47 18.68
N PRO A 186 2.95 24.60 18.01
CA PRO A 186 4.16 24.77 17.24
C PRO A 186 5.41 24.32 18.01
N GLY A 187 6.37 23.70 17.31
CA GLY A 187 7.58 23.11 17.90
C GLY A 187 7.44 21.65 18.33
N THR A 188 6.22 21.11 18.42
CA THR A 188 6.02 19.67 18.66
C THR A 188 6.19 18.84 17.39
N LEU A 189 6.64 17.58 17.53
CA LEU A 189 6.74 16.66 16.40
C LEU A 189 5.37 16.39 15.74
N ALA A 190 4.30 16.40 16.52
CA ALA A 190 2.93 16.24 16.03
C ALA A 190 2.55 17.37 15.08
N HIS A 191 2.75 18.63 15.52
CA HIS A 191 2.53 19.81 14.70
C HIS A 191 3.35 19.75 13.40
N THR A 192 4.65 19.51 13.51
CA THR A 192 5.53 19.38 12.34
C THR A 192 5.07 18.30 11.36
N ALA A 193 4.66 17.13 11.86
CA ALA A 193 4.24 16.02 11.01
C ALA A 193 2.96 16.33 10.25
N VAL A 194 1.95 16.89 10.92
CA VAL A 194 0.67 17.25 10.30
C VAL A 194 0.87 18.39 9.30
N THR A 195 1.59 19.46 9.66
CA THR A 195 1.89 20.56 8.74
C THR A 195 2.64 20.07 7.50
N LEU A 196 3.70 19.27 7.68
CA LEU A 196 4.46 18.72 6.55
C LEU A 196 3.57 17.89 5.61
N MET A 197 2.76 16.97 6.16
CA MET A 197 1.90 16.10 5.34
C MET A 197 0.75 16.86 4.70
N LEU A 198 0.19 17.85 5.36
CA LEU A 198 -0.92 18.68 4.87
C LEU A 198 -0.49 19.53 3.67
N TYR A 199 0.66 20.20 3.74
CA TYR A 199 1.12 21.11 2.69
C TYR A 199 1.90 20.43 1.56
N THR A 200 2.37 19.21 1.76
CA THR A 200 3.07 18.45 0.69
C THR A 200 2.21 17.34 0.08
N GLY A 201 1.10 16.99 0.70
CA GLY A 201 0.32 15.80 0.33
C GLY A 201 1.12 14.50 0.43
N ALA A 202 2.27 14.49 1.11
CA ALA A 202 3.14 13.33 1.20
C ALA A 202 2.45 12.17 1.94
N ALA A 203 2.57 10.96 1.41
CA ALA A 203 2.16 9.78 2.14
C ALA A 203 3.10 9.54 3.33
N ARG A 204 2.61 8.90 4.40
CA ARG A 204 3.39 8.57 5.60
C ARG A 204 4.77 7.96 5.30
N VAL A 205 4.84 7.06 4.32
CA VAL A 205 6.08 6.37 3.92
C VAL A 205 7.08 7.30 3.23
N ASP A 206 6.61 8.38 2.63
CA ASP A 206 7.43 9.40 1.99
C ASP A 206 7.81 10.47 3.01
N ALA A 207 6.84 10.96 3.82
CA ALA A 207 7.05 12.00 4.81
C ALA A 207 8.20 11.71 5.79
N VAL A 208 8.35 10.47 6.26
CA VAL A 208 9.46 10.08 7.18
C VAL A 208 10.85 10.21 6.55
N LYS A 209 10.94 10.29 5.22
CA LYS A 209 12.21 10.40 4.48
C LYS A 209 12.57 11.83 4.14
N LEU A 210 11.61 12.75 4.26
CA LEU A 210 11.82 14.16 3.92
C LEU A 210 12.74 14.82 4.94
N GLY A 211 13.63 15.63 4.43
CA GLY A 211 14.60 16.38 5.22
C GLY A 211 15.22 17.50 4.38
N PRO A 212 16.19 18.26 4.92
CA PRO A 212 16.81 19.39 4.22
C PRO A 212 17.38 19.06 2.84
N LYS A 213 17.88 17.84 2.65
CA LYS A 213 18.36 17.35 1.34
C LYS A 213 17.29 17.30 0.25
N ASN A 214 16.03 17.32 0.64
CA ASN A 214 14.89 17.33 -0.28
C ASN A 214 14.46 18.74 -0.66
N VAL A 215 15.01 19.77 0.00
CA VAL A 215 14.70 21.18 -0.29
C VAL A 215 15.66 21.69 -1.37
N ARG A 216 15.09 22.15 -2.49
CA ARG A 216 15.83 22.74 -3.62
C ARG A 216 15.02 23.89 -4.20
N ASN A 217 15.63 25.05 -4.35
CA ASN A 217 15.02 26.23 -4.97
C ASN A 217 13.62 26.57 -4.40
N GLY A 218 13.45 26.52 -3.08
CA GLY A 218 12.17 26.79 -2.42
C GLY A 218 11.09 25.71 -2.60
N LYS A 219 11.48 24.52 -3.07
CA LYS A 219 10.57 23.38 -3.27
C LYS A 219 11.03 22.17 -2.48
N ILE A 220 10.09 21.32 -2.06
CA ILE A 220 10.35 19.99 -1.56
C ILE A 220 10.24 19.00 -2.72
N GLU A 221 11.33 18.27 -2.99
CA GLU A 221 11.43 17.31 -4.09
C GLU A 221 11.68 15.90 -3.58
N TYR A 222 10.87 14.95 -4.04
CA TYR A 222 11.04 13.54 -3.70
C TYR A 222 10.36 12.61 -4.72
N ARG A 223 10.87 11.37 -4.82
CA ARG A 223 10.21 10.31 -5.60
C ARG A 223 9.34 9.46 -4.69
N ARG A 224 8.07 9.29 -5.09
CA ARG A 224 7.11 8.48 -4.32
C ARG A 224 7.55 7.03 -4.22
N GLN A 225 7.61 6.52 -2.99
CA GLN A 225 8.02 5.13 -2.72
C GLN A 225 7.06 4.10 -3.32
N LYS A 226 5.75 4.33 -3.24
CA LYS A 226 4.74 3.39 -3.76
C LYS A 226 4.90 3.09 -5.26
N THR A 227 5.41 4.03 -6.03
CA THR A 227 5.58 3.91 -7.49
C THR A 227 7.04 3.73 -7.91
N GLN A 228 7.96 3.53 -6.97
CA GLN A 228 9.40 3.51 -7.24
C GLN A 228 9.80 2.43 -8.26
N ARG A 229 9.19 1.24 -8.21
CA ARG A 229 9.45 0.15 -9.17
C ARG A 229 8.98 0.46 -10.60
N SER A 230 8.01 1.33 -10.76
CA SER A 230 7.51 1.80 -12.07
C SER A 230 8.08 3.17 -12.46
N GLY A 231 9.34 3.43 -12.12
CA GLY A 231 10.06 4.68 -12.42
C GLY A 231 9.86 5.81 -11.39
N GLY A 232 8.96 5.63 -10.41
CA GLY A 232 8.67 6.60 -9.35
C GLY A 232 8.09 7.93 -9.89
N VAL A 233 7.02 8.42 -9.29
CA VAL A 233 6.54 9.78 -9.60
C VAL A 233 7.44 10.76 -8.87
N LEU A 234 8.10 11.65 -9.60
CA LEU A 234 8.77 12.81 -9.01
C LEU A 234 7.69 13.81 -8.57
N VAL A 235 7.73 14.20 -7.33
CA VAL A 235 6.89 15.24 -6.74
C VAL A 235 7.80 16.41 -6.41
N SER A 236 7.44 17.61 -6.87
CA SER A 236 8.15 18.87 -6.62
C SER A 236 7.12 19.91 -6.21
N VAL A 237 7.03 20.21 -4.91
CA VAL A 237 6.00 21.08 -4.33
C VAL A 237 6.65 22.33 -3.77
N PRO A 238 6.21 23.53 -4.15
CA PRO A 238 6.63 24.76 -3.49
C PRO A 238 6.36 24.71 -1.99
N ILE A 239 7.25 25.25 -1.20
CA ILE A 239 7.08 25.30 0.27
C ILE A 239 6.11 26.42 0.58
N HIS A 240 4.94 26.05 1.16
CA HIS A 240 3.97 27.00 1.66
C HIS A 240 4.56 27.82 2.83
N PRO A 241 4.24 29.12 3.01
CA PRO A 241 4.78 29.94 4.10
C PRO A 241 4.65 29.29 5.48
N ASP A 242 3.47 28.78 5.85
CA ASP A 242 3.25 28.10 7.14
C ASP A 242 4.16 26.87 7.33
N LEU A 243 4.46 26.15 6.25
CA LEU A 243 5.42 25.04 6.30
C LEU A 243 6.84 25.56 6.45
N ALA A 244 7.20 26.64 5.79
CA ALA A 244 8.53 27.24 5.88
C ALA A 244 8.85 27.62 7.33
N GLU A 245 7.93 28.30 8.02
CA GLU A 245 8.09 28.67 9.44
C GLU A 245 8.37 27.47 10.35
N VAL A 246 7.76 26.33 10.06
CA VAL A 246 7.99 25.10 10.82
C VAL A 246 9.35 24.49 10.48
N LEU A 247 9.71 24.43 9.19
CA LEU A 247 10.96 23.81 8.74
C LEU A 247 12.20 24.60 9.13
N ASP A 248 12.09 25.93 9.22
CA ASP A 248 13.22 26.79 9.58
C ASP A 248 13.68 26.60 11.03
N LYS A 249 12.79 26.15 11.89
CA LYS A 249 13.06 25.84 13.30
C LYS A 249 13.66 24.45 13.52
N LEU A 250 13.75 23.63 12.46
CA LEU A 250 14.24 22.25 12.56
C LEU A 250 15.74 22.17 12.29
N PRO A 251 16.45 21.17 12.88
CA PRO A 251 17.84 20.87 12.56
C PRO A 251 18.04 20.60 11.06
N LYS A 252 19.16 21.08 10.51
CA LYS A 252 19.44 21.02 9.07
C LYS A 252 20.22 19.77 8.64
N ASP A 253 20.59 18.90 9.58
CA ASP A 253 21.44 17.71 9.37
C ASP A 253 20.66 16.38 9.44
N GLN A 254 19.37 16.42 9.72
CA GLN A 254 18.54 15.24 9.95
C GLN A 254 17.17 15.33 9.24
N PRO A 255 16.43 14.20 9.07
CA PRO A 255 15.05 14.23 8.54
C PRO A 255 14.13 15.13 9.36
N PHE A 256 13.15 15.77 8.73
CA PHE A 256 12.19 16.65 9.41
C PHE A 256 11.41 15.94 10.52
N LEU A 257 11.16 14.63 10.36
CA LEU A 257 10.45 13.80 11.34
C LEU A 257 11.40 12.79 12.01
N ALA A 258 12.61 13.24 12.36
CA ALA A 258 13.61 12.39 12.98
C ALA A 258 13.16 11.81 14.34
N THR A 259 13.79 10.73 14.76
CA THR A 259 13.70 10.21 16.13
C THR A 259 14.47 11.14 17.08
N GLN A 260 14.36 10.92 18.40
CA GLN A 260 15.17 11.64 19.39
C GLN A 260 16.69 11.48 19.19
N LYS A 261 17.10 10.40 18.47
CA LYS A 261 18.51 10.14 18.14
C LYS A 261 18.94 10.78 16.79
N GLY A 262 18.12 11.63 16.18
CA GLY A 262 18.41 12.25 14.88
C GLY A 262 18.26 11.31 13.67
N THR A 263 17.82 10.06 13.86
CA THR A 263 17.71 9.07 12.79
C THR A 263 16.34 9.07 12.13
N MET A 264 16.27 8.54 10.90
CA MET A 264 15.02 8.39 10.17
C MET A 264 14.03 7.49 10.93
N ARG A 265 12.82 7.95 11.09
CA ARG A 265 11.71 7.19 11.72
C ARG A 265 11.14 6.16 10.74
N SER A 266 10.67 5.03 11.25
CA SER A 266 9.90 4.11 10.41
C SER A 266 8.51 4.65 10.10
N ALA A 267 7.97 4.33 8.92
CA ALA A 267 6.61 4.71 8.56
C ALA A 267 5.55 4.10 9.50
N GLY A 268 5.80 2.88 10.01
CA GLY A 268 4.94 2.27 11.04
C GLY A 268 4.96 3.06 12.35
N GLY A 269 6.16 3.44 12.81
CA GLY A 269 6.33 4.27 14.02
C GLY A 269 5.63 5.63 13.92
N LEU A 270 5.72 6.30 12.76
CA LEU A 270 4.94 7.53 12.53
C LEU A 270 3.44 7.27 12.56
N GLY A 271 2.98 6.12 12.04
CA GLY A 271 1.56 5.75 12.08
C GLY A 271 1.04 5.60 13.52
N ASN A 272 1.80 4.91 14.37
CA ASN A 272 1.42 4.75 15.78
C ASN A 272 1.45 6.07 16.55
N LEU A 273 2.39 6.95 16.24
CA LEU A 273 2.43 8.30 16.81
C LEU A 273 1.22 9.13 16.35
N MET A 274 0.91 9.09 15.05
CA MET A 274 -0.25 9.81 14.51
C MET A 274 -1.55 9.38 15.21
N GLN A 275 -1.73 8.08 15.41
CA GLN A 275 -2.90 7.56 16.13
C GLN A 275 -2.98 8.16 17.56
N ARG A 276 -1.88 8.14 18.31
CA ARG A 276 -1.85 8.75 19.67
C ARG A 276 -2.16 10.23 19.63
N TRP A 277 -1.54 10.98 18.72
CA TRP A 277 -1.77 12.42 18.61
C TRP A 277 -3.20 12.77 18.24
N THR A 278 -3.86 11.96 17.40
CA THR A 278 -5.27 12.18 17.08
C THR A 278 -6.18 11.78 18.24
N GLU A 279 -5.84 10.74 19.01
CA GLU A 279 -6.52 10.38 20.25
C GLU A 279 -6.37 11.48 21.30
N ASP A 280 -5.16 12.02 21.51
CA ASP A 280 -4.89 13.14 22.43
C ASP A 280 -5.68 14.40 22.05
N ALA A 281 -5.85 14.64 20.76
CA ALA A 281 -6.67 15.72 20.22
C ALA A 281 -8.18 15.41 20.22
N LYS A 282 -8.63 14.23 20.68
CA LYS A 282 -10.02 13.74 20.63
C LYS A 282 -10.58 13.62 19.20
N LEU A 283 -9.73 13.17 18.27
CA LEU A 283 -10.01 12.98 16.85
C LEU A 283 -9.67 11.54 16.39
N PRO A 284 -10.25 10.50 17.01
CA PRO A 284 -9.87 9.10 16.73
C PRO A 284 -10.18 8.65 15.29
N GLN A 285 -11.12 9.33 14.60
CA GLN A 285 -11.46 9.09 13.18
C GLN A 285 -10.36 9.58 12.23
N CYS A 286 -9.50 10.48 12.65
CA CYS A 286 -8.47 11.14 11.87
C CYS A 286 -7.24 10.25 11.68
N SER A 287 -6.60 10.32 10.52
CA SER A 287 -5.44 9.49 10.18
C SER A 287 -4.47 10.21 9.25
N ALA A 288 -3.23 9.73 9.19
CA ALA A 288 -2.24 10.22 8.22
C ALA A 288 -2.69 10.13 6.75
N HIS A 289 -3.56 9.17 6.40
CA HIS A 289 -4.11 9.08 5.04
C HIS A 289 -5.20 10.13 4.81
N GLY A 290 -5.97 10.43 5.85
CA GLY A 290 -6.96 11.50 5.83
C GLY A 290 -6.35 12.89 5.59
N LEU A 291 -5.14 13.17 6.13
CA LEU A 291 -4.42 14.43 5.85
C LEU A 291 -4.09 14.59 4.36
N ARG A 292 -3.70 13.52 3.68
CA ARG A 292 -3.45 13.57 2.24
C ARG A 292 -4.73 13.83 1.44
N LYS A 293 -5.88 13.31 1.93
CA LYS A 293 -7.19 13.65 1.37
C LYS A 293 -7.54 15.11 1.64
N ALA A 294 -7.26 15.61 2.84
CA ALA A 294 -7.45 17.02 3.22
C ALA A 294 -6.60 17.98 2.36
N CYS A 295 -5.33 17.64 2.09
CA CYS A 295 -4.50 18.38 1.15
C CYS A 295 -5.17 18.50 -0.22
N ALA A 296 -5.65 17.38 -0.77
CA ALA A 296 -6.30 17.37 -2.08
C ALA A 296 -7.63 18.16 -2.05
N ARG A 297 -8.43 18.06 -0.98
CA ARG A 297 -9.67 18.81 -0.77
C ARG A 297 -9.40 20.31 -0.73
N ARG A 298 -8.45 20.75 0.11
CA ARG A 298 -8.08 22.18 0.23
C ARG A 298 -7.59 22.76 -1.09
N LEU A 299 -6.82 22.01 -1.87
CA LEU A 299 -6.41 22.43 -3.21
C LEU A 299 -7.61 22.58 -4.15
N ALA A 300 -8.58 21.65 -4.10
CA ALA A 300 -9.78 21.71 -4.90
C ALA A 300 -10.67 22.91 -4.53
N GLU A 301 -10.85 23.18 -3.22
CA GLU A 301 -11.56 24.33 -2.68
C GLU A 301 -10.88 25.66 -3.08
N ALA A 302 -9.54 25.67 -3.16
CA ALA A 302 -8.77 26.80 -3.70
C ALA A 302 -8.84 26.92 -5.24
N GLY A 303 -9.63 26.08 -5.92
CA GLY A 303 -9.85 26.13 -7.35
C GLY A 303 -8.75 25.45 -8.19
N ALA A 304 -7.89 24.62 -7.60
CA ALA A 304 -6.89 23.88 -8.34
C ALA A 304 -7.54 22.80 -9.24
N THR A 305 -7.03 22.65 -10.43
CA THR A 305 -7.45 21.60 -11.35
C THR A 305 -7.06 20.21 -10.87
N ALA A 306 -7.71 19.17 -11.35
CA ALA A 306 -7.35 17.79 -11.02
C ALA A 306 -5.89 17.44 -11.40
N HIS A 307 -5.34 18.08 -12.43
CA HIS A 307 -3.93 17.91 -12.81
C HIS A 307 -2.98 18.56 -11.82
N GLU A 308 -3.27 19.75 -11.32
CA GLU A 308 -2.49 20.45 -10.29
C GLU A 308 -2.52 19.68 -8.96
N ILE A 309 -3.71 19.22 -8.54
CA ILE A 309 -3.86 18.36 -7.38
C ILE A 309 -3.04 17.07 -7.54
N GLY A 310 -3.09 16.48 -8.75
CA GLY A 310 -2.28 15.30 -9.10
C GLY A 310 -0.79 15.58 -9.01
N ALA A 311 -0.32 16.75 -9.46
CA ALA A 311 1.08 17.16 -9.39
C ALA A 311 1.58 17.28 -7.94
N VAL A 312 0.81 17.94 -7.05
CA VAL A 312 1.14 18.08 -5.62
C VAL A 312 1.11 16.72 -4.93
N THR A 313 0.03 15.96 -5.11
CA THR A 313 -0.15 14.69 -4.41
C THR A 313 0.58 13.52 -5.08
N GLY A 314 1.08 13.68 -6.31
CA GLY A 314 1.74 12.62 -7.08
C GLY A 314 0.80 11.48 -7.51
N HIS A 315 -0.49 11.74 -7.78
CA HIS A 315 -1.40 10.77 -8.34
C HIS A 315 -1.21 10.67 -9.86
N LYS A 316 -1.14 9.43 -10.40
CA LYS A 316 -0.97 9.18 -11.83
C LYS A 316 -2.28 9.24 -12.62
N THR A 317 -3.43 9.06 -11.96
CA THR A 317 -4.73 8.96 -12.62
C THR A 317 -5.73 9.95 -12.05
N LEU A 318 -6.52 10.58 -12.92
CA LEU A 318 -7.57 11.52 -12.53
C LEU A 318 -8.65 10.88 -11.65
N ALA A 319 -9.01 9.64 -11.90
CA ALA A 319 -9.99 8.90 -11.10
C ALA A 319 -9.61 8.78 -9.61
N LEU A 320 -8.30 8.78 -9.28
CA LEU A 320 -7.85 8.83 -7.90
C LEU A 320 -7.99 10.22 -7.30
N VAL A 321 -7.82 11.26 -8.11
CA VAL A 321 -7.98 12.66 -7.67
C VAL A 321 -9.46 12.98 -7.48
N GLN A 322 -10.32 12.56 -8.38
CA GLN A 322 -11.78 12.77 -8.27
C GLN A 322 -12.36 12.31 -6.94
N ARG A 323 -11.93 11.15 -6.43
CA ARG A 323 -12.38 10.67 -5.12
C ARG A 323 -12.04 11.61 -3.95
N TYR A 324 -11.01 12.44 -4.10
CA TYR A 324 -10.63 13.41 -3.09
C TYR A 324 -11.34 14.75 -3.28
N THR A 325 -11.72 15.07 -4.52
CA THR A 325 -12.41 16.32 -4.87
C THR A 325 -13.93 16.19 -4.76
N GLU A 326 -14.49 14.97 -4.78
CA GLU A 326 -15.92 14.73 -4.53
C GLU A 326 -16.42 15.28 -3.18
N ALA A 327 -15.50 15.37 -2.19
CA ALA A 327 -15.77 15.95 -0.88
C ALA A 327 -15.62 17.48 -0.85
N ALA A 328 -15.00 18.09 -1.87
CA ALA A 328 -14.97 19.54 -2.02
C ALA A 328 -16.37 20.00 -2.48
N GLY A 329 -16.97 20.94 -1.79
CA GLY A 329 -18.33 21.39 -2.05
C GLY A 329 -18.54 21.78 -3.52
N ARG A 330 -19.44 21.07 -4.21
CA ARG A 330 -19.75 21.31 -5.64
C ARG A 330 -20.17 22.76 -5.89
N GLU A 331 -20.82 23.38 -4.93
CA GLU A 331 -21.30 24.75 -4.99
C GLU A 331 -20.13 25.75 -5.09
N GLY A 332 -19.16 25.71 -4.17
CA GLY A 332 -17.98 26.59 -4.22
C GLY A 332 -17.08 26.34 -5.44
N MET A 333 -17.04 25.10 -5.96
CA MET A 333 -16.34 24.81 -7.23
C MET A 333 -17.09 25.40 -8.44
N ALA A 334 -18.42 25.39 -8.45
CA ALA A 334 -19.22 26.00 -9.50
C ALA A 334 -19.04 27.53 -9.51
N ASP A 335 -19.08 28.17 -8.35
CA ASP A 335 -18.84 29.60 -8.20
C ASP A 335 -17.45 29.98 -8.70
N SER A 336 -16.42 29.31 -8.25
CA SER A 336 -15.06 29.54 -8.71
C SER A 336 -14.86 29.30 -10.22
N ALA A 337 -15.57 28.32 -10.79
CA ALA A 337 -15.51 28.06 -12.24
C ALA A 337 -16.15 29.19 -13.03
N ILE A 338 -17.28 29.72 -12.55
CA ILE A 338 -17.98 30.86 -13.18
C ILE A 338 -17.17 32.14 -13.06
N GLU A 339 -16.59 32.42 -11.86
CA GLU A 339 -15.69 33.57 -11.66
C GLU A 339 -14.51 33.55 -12.63
N LYS A 340 -13.87 32.39 -12.81
CA LYS A 340 -12.77 32.21 -13.77
C LYS A 340 -13.23 32.40 -15.20
N LEU A 341 -14.46 32.04 -15.53
CA LEU A 341 -15.03 32.26 -16.87
C LEU A 341 -15.28 33.75 -17.10
N ILE A 342 -15.80 34.47 -16.11
CA ILE A 342 -16.03 35.91 -16.12
C ILE A 342 -14.71 36.69 -16.26
N ALA A 343 -13.66 36.28 -15.56
CA ALA A 343 -12.34 36.91 -15.58
C ALA A 343 -11.58 36.74 -16.94
N ARG A 344 -12.10 35.97 -17.90
CA ARG A 344 -11.49 35.86 -19.22
C ARG A 344 -11.75 37.13 -20.04
N PRO A 345 -10.74 37.70 -20.77
CA PRO A 345 -10.87 38.94 -21.53
C PRO A 345 -12.00 38.98 -22.56
N ASN A 346 -12.49 37.81 -22.99
CA ASN A 346 -13.61 37.67 -23.96
C ASN A 346 -14.96 37.37 -23.29
N GLY A 347 -15.04 37.33 -21.95
CA GLY A 347 -16.25 36.96 -21.19
C GLY A 347 -17.28 38.08 -21.04
N GLU A 348 -16.84 39.33 -21.13
CA GLU A 348 -17.71 40.48 -20.85
C GLU A 348 -18.86 40.69 -21.87
N ARG A 349 -18.75 40.09 -23.04
CA ARG A 349 -19.76 40.36 -24.11
C ARG A 349 -20.99 39.44 -24.09
N ASN A 350 -20.95 38.32 -23.34
CA ASN A 350 -22.00 37.30 -23.51
C ASN A 350 -23.00 37.17 -22.33
N LEU A 351 -22.66 37.61 -21.12
CA LEU A 351 -23.56 37.45 -19.98
C LEU A 351 -24.52 38.63 -19.76
N ALA A 352 -24.09 39.86 -20.04
CA ALA A 352 -24.98 41.03 -20.01
C ALA A 352 -26.13 40.92 -21.03
N ASN A 353 -25.85 40.39 -22.24
CA ASN A 353 -26.86 40.19 -23.26
C ASN A 353 -27.83 39.01 -23.01
N LEU A 354 -27.52 38.09 -22.12
CA LEU A 354 -28.43 36.97 -21.78
C LEU A 354 -29.49 37.39 -20.77
N SER A 355 -29.14 38.20 -19.77
CA SER A 355 -30.13 38.73 -18.81
C SER A 355 -31.15 39.66 -19.46
N GLU A 356 -30.74 40.53 -20.41
CA GLU A 356 -31.65 41.38 -21.16
C GLU A 356 -32.56 40.60 -22.15
N ARG A 357 -32.09 39.49 -22.72
CA ARG A 357 -32.91 38.63 -23.60
C ARG A 357 -34.00 37.87 -22.83
N PHE A 358 -33.79 37.51 -21.61
CA PHE A 358 -34.79 36.79 -20.80
C PHE A 358 -35.80 37.76 -20.16
N VAL A 359 -35.42 39.02 -19.88
CA VAL A 359 -36.34 40.04 -19.35
C VAL A 359 -37.29 40.58 -20.43
N ASN A 360 -36.86 40.61 -21.69
CA ASN A 360 -37.69 41.15 -22.80
C ASN A 360 -38.62 40.12 -23.46
N SER A 361 -38.63 38.84 -23.05
CA SER A 361 -39.55 37.84 -23.61
C SER A 361 -40.95 37.82 -22.95
N ASP A 362 -41.10 38.48 -21.79
CA ASP A 362 -42.38 38.49 -21.04
C ASP A 362 -43.26 39.71 -21.27
N THR A 363 -42.85 40.66 -22.12
CA THR A 363 -43.65 41.86 -22.43
C THR A 363 -43.94 41.99 -23.93
N ASN A 364 -44.84 41.13 -24.45
CA ASN A 364 -45.50 41.40 -25.73
C ASN A 364 -47.02 41.18 -25.56
N PRO A 365 -47.83 42.25 -25.31
CA PRO A 365 -49.27 42.11 -25.30
C PRO A 365 -49.77 41.93 -26.71
N LYS A 366 -50.56 40.90 -26.94
CA LYS A 366 -51.34 40.65 -28.16
C LYS A 366 -52.20 41.90 -28.47
N GLN A 367 -51.81 42.64 -29.48
CA GLN A 367 -52.76 43.52 -30.15
C GLN A 367 -53.68 42.71 -31.07
N GLY A 368 -54.93 42.61 -30.67
CA GLY A 368 -56.03 42.18 -31.52
C GLY A 368 -56.16 43.07 -32.71
N LYS A 369 -56.36 42.48 -33.83
CA LYS A 369 -57.02 43.14 -35.01
C LYS A 369 -58.29 42.38 -35.24
N ASP A 370 -59.39 42.94 -34.74
CA ASP A 370 -60.67 42.89 -35.39
C ASP A 370 -60.55 43.72 -36.68
N ASN A 371 -60.94 43.18 -37.81
CA ASN A 371 -61.82 43.84 -38.80
C ASN A 371 -62.08 42.96 -40.03
N LEU A 372 -63.36 42.69 -40.23
CA LEU A 372 -64.10 42.39 -41.46
C LEU A 372 -63.85 41.07 -42.18
#